data_4bed3b1e9b3a507ec8e5681729250eb7
#
_entry.id   4bed3b1e9b3a507ec8e5681729250eb7
#
_cell.length_a   1.000
_cell.length_b   1.000
_cell.length_c   1.000
_cell.angle_alpha   90.00
_cell.angle_beta   90.00
_cell.angle_gamma   90.00
#
_symmetry.space_group_name_H-M   'P 1'
#
loop_
_entity.id
_entity.type
_entity.pdbx_description
1 polymer ?
#
loop_
_entity_poly.entity_id
_entity_poly.type
_entity_poly.pdbx_seq_one_letter_code
_entity_poly.pdbx_strand_id
1 'polypeptide(L)'
;NIIRLPLKISLLILAFYGLFVTNILLSFTPETYTYTLLFLSIFNYYSAKKIKEEKSVSFAATIFGSVFIGGLTITNIVKVYIPFLFEKKIFWNWKKIGWAVAKIATSVMVFVFLFMLRLNFNFQNFLNKTEEQYDKFSKPKITPLWDMITSWFFGGNVLFSNYEIRDYHTKDKTFYYKALFMDVYTSAIPYFFIGLILLIVILSVVKNYKNKLIWILVISFSIDILIHCVLKFGLHTSYIYGGHFVFVYPLLLGWLFFSYRNKTISLSILYGVIM
;
A
#
# COMPACT_ATOMS: atom_id res chain seq x y z
N ASN A 1 -1.20 21.06 -3.49
CA ASN A 1 -0.28 20.30 -4.33
C ASN A 1 1.08 20.14 -3.61
N ILE A 2 1.34 18.97 -3.03
CA ILE A 2 2.56 18.69 -2.26
C ILE A 2 3.78 18.63 -3.20
N ILE A 3 3.65 17.98 -4.36
CA ILE A 3 4.73 17.78 -5.33
C ILE A 3 4.93 19.02 -6.21
N ARG A 4 3.94 19.91 -6.30
CA ARG A 4 3.93 21.12 -7.14
C ARG A 4 4.02 20.82 -8.63
N LEU A 5 3.30 19.81 -9.08
CA LEU A 5 3.15 19.51 -10.51
C LEU A 5 2.13 20.43 -11.16
N PRO A 6 2.31 20.77 -12.46
CA PRO A 6 1.28 21.38 -13.28
C PRO A 6 0.00 20.54 -13.30
N LEU A 7 -1.16 21.21 -13.39
CA LEU A 7 -2.45 20.53 -13.37
C LEU A 7 -2.57 19.45 -14.45
N LYS A 8 -2.12 19.76 -15.67
CA LYS A 8 -2.14 18.80 -16.80
C LYS A 8 -1.41 17.49 -16.48
N ILE A 9 -0.22 17.57 -15.89
CA ILE A 9 0.56 16.38 -15.49
C ILE A 9 -0.16 15.64 -14.35
N SER A 10 -0.70 16.37 -13.38
CA SER A 10 -1.45 15.77 -12.28
C SER A 10 -2.68 15.00 -12.76
N LEU A 11 -3.43 15.57 -13.73
CA LEU A 11 -4.59 14.92 -14.33
C LEU A 11 -4.19 13.69 -15.16
N LEU A 12 -3.09 13.75 -15.91
CA LEU A 12 -2.58 12.61 -16.66
C LEU A 12 -2.19 11.45 -15.75
N ILE A 13 -1.47 11.73 -14.65
CA ILE A 13 -1.10 10.73 -13.66
C ILE A 13 -2.35 10.16 -12.99
N LEU A 14 -3.35 10.98 -12.72
CA LEU A 14 -4.62 10.53 -12.13
C LEU A 14 -5.39 9.63 -13.10
N ALA A 15 -5.44 9.97 -14.38
CA ALA A 15 -6.05 9.15 -15.42
C ALA A 15 -5.32 7.80 -15.54
N PHE A 16 -4.01 7.81 -15.64
CA PHE A 16 -3.18 6.60 -15.64
C PHE A 16 -3.47 5.72 -14.42
N TYR A 17 -3.50 6.31 -13.22
CA TYR A 17 -3.84 5.60 -11.98
C TYR A 17 -5.26 5.03 -12.00
N GLY A 18 -6.22 5.78 -12.52
CA GLY A 18 -7.62 5.34 -12.65
C GLY A 18 -7.80 4.09 -13.52
N LEU A 19 -6.89 3.87 -14.47
CA LEU A 19 -6.88 2.70 -15.36
C LEU A 19 -6.26 1.45 -14.73
N PHE A 20 -5.72 1.53 -13.53
CA PHE A 20 -5.21 0.34 -12.85
C PHE A 20 -6.34 -0.67 -12.57
N VAL A 21 -6.09 -1.94 -12.85
CA VAL A 21 -7.04 -3.04 -12.63
C VAL A 21 -7.61 -3.02 -11.22
N THR A 22 -6.76 -2.78 -10.22
CA THR A 22 -7.19 -2.64 -8.82
C THR A 22 -8.28 -1.58 -8.68
N ASN A 23 -8.10 -0.38 -9.24
CA ASN A 23 -9.08 0.69 -9.10
C ASN A 23 -10.38 0.38 -9.84
N ILE A 24 -10.27 -0.20 -11.04
CA ILE A 24 -11.44 -0.61 -11.83
C ILE A 24 -12.22 -1.67 -11.06
N LEU A 25 -11.59 -2.75 -10.63
CA LEU A 25 -12.28 -3.85 -9.96
C LEU A 25 -12.83 -3.46 -8.59
N LEU A 26 -12.08 -2.67 -7.79
CA LEU A 26 -12.58 -2.17 -6.51
C LEU A 26 -13.76 -1.20 -6.67
N SER A 27 -13.95 -0.57 -7.82
CA SER A 27 -15.13 0.27 -8.05
C SER A 27 -16.42 -0.53 -8.22
N PHE A 28 -16.33 -1.80 -8.58
CA PHE A 28 -17.46 -2.71 -8.78
C PHE A 28 -17.66 -3.71 -7.63
N THR A 29 -16.67 -3.86 -6.75
CA THR A 29 -16.74 -4.81 -5.64
C THR A 29 -16.96 -4.09 -4.32
N PRO A 30 -17.96 -4.48 -3.49
CA PRO A 30 -18.25 -3.86 -2.20
C PRO A 30 -17.25 -4.32 -1.13
N GLU A 31 -15.97 -4.04 -1.34
CA GLU A 31 -14.88 -4.46 -0.45
C GLU A 31 -14.41 -3.33 0.46
N THR A 32 -13.95 -3.68 1.66
CA THR A 32 -13.39 -2.73 2.63
C THR A 32 -12.09 -2.07 2.13
N TYR A 33 -11.44 -2.67 1.16
CA TYR A 33 -10.17 -2.22 0.60
C TYR A 33 -10.28 -0.88 -0.14
N THR A 34 -11.42 -0.56 -0.72
CA THR A 34 -11.70 0.76 -1.31
C THR A 34 -11.64 1.87 -0.25
N TYR A 35 -12.24 1.63 0.90
CA TYR A 35 -12.18 2.56 2.03
C TYR A 35 -10.78 2.64 2.63
N THR A 36 -10.07 1.52 2.69
CA THR A 36 -8.67 1.49 3.13
C THR A 36 -7.80 2.38 2.24
N LEU A 37 -7.94 2.27 0.91
CA LEU A 37 -7.24 3.10 -0.05
C LEU A 37 -7.54 4.60 0.15
N LEU A 38 -8.81 4.93 0.35
CA LEU A 38 -9.26 6.30 0.61
C LEU A 38 -8.61 6.86 1.89
N PHE A 39 -8.73 6.16 3.02
CA PHE A 39 -8.21 6.64 4.30
C PHE A 39 -6.68 6.69 4.31
N LEU A 40 -5.99 5.71 3.68
CA LEU A 40 -4.54 5.76 3.50
C LEU A 40 -4.12 6.98 2.66
N SER A 41 -4.84 7.27 1.58
CA SER A 41 -4.55 8.43 0.73
C SER A 41 -4.73 9.75 1.47
N ILE A 42 -5.82 9.90 2.22
CA ILE A 42 -6.09 11.09 3.06
C ILE A 42 -5.01 11.23 4.14
N PHE A 43 -4.69 10.15 4.85
CA PHE A 43 -3.70 10.17 5.92
C PHE A 43 -2.29 10.46 5.39
N ASN A 44 -1.90 9.86 4.28
CA ASN A 44 -0.62 10.13 3.62
C ASN A 44 -0.53 11.58 3.15
N TYR A 45 -1.60 12.14 2.58
CA TYR A 45 -1.64 13.55 2.19
C TYR A 45 -1.47 14.47 3.40
N TYR A 46 -2.21 14.23 4.49
CA TYR A 46 -2.12 15.01 5.72
C TYR A 46 -0.70 14.93 6.33
N SER A 47 -0.16 13.72 6.45
CA SER A 47 1.16 13.48 7.03
C SER A 47 2.27 14.11 6.19
N ALA A 48 2.20 13.96 4.87
CA ALA A 48 3.14 14.58 3.95
C ALA A 48 3.11 16.12 4.03
N LYS A 49 1.92 16.72 4.19
CA LYS A 49 1.78 18.15 4.41
C LYS A 49 2.45 18.58 5.72
N LYS A 50 2.21 17.84 6.81
CA LYS A 50 2.82 18.13 8.13
C LYS A 50 4.35 18.02 8.08
N ILE A 51 4.88 16.97 7.47
CA ILE A 51 6.34 16.78 7.34
C ILE A 51 6.96 17.90 6.51
N LYS A 52 6.30 18.31 5.41
CA LYS A 52 6.77 19.41 4.57
C LYS A 52 6.78 20.76 5.32
N GLU A 53 5.80 20.98 6.22
CA GLU A 53 5.72 22.13 7.10
C GLU A 53 6.62 22.01 8.33
N GLU A 54 7.41 20.95 8.45
CA GLU A 54 8.25 20.60 9.61
C GLU A 54 7.47 20.47 10.92
N LYS A 55 6.17 20.17 10.83
CA LYS A 55 5.26 19.96 11.96
C LYS A 55 5.08 18.47 12.25
N SER A 56 4.78 18.15 13.48
CA SER A 56 4.43 16.79 13.91
C SER A 56 3.01 16.42 13.47
N VAL A 57 2.80 15.14 13.18
CA VAL A 57 1.45 14.58 13.01
C VAL A 57 0.68 14.73 14.31
N SER A 58 -0.56 15.24 14.25
CA SER A 58 -1.35 15.49 15.45
C SER A 58 -1.79 14.21 16.15
N PHE A 59 -2.03 14.31 17.45
CA PHE A 59 -2.52 13.20 18.27
C PHE A 59 -3.84 12.64 17.74
N ALA A 60 -4.81 13.53 17.49
CA ALA A 60 -6.10 13.14 16.93
C ALA A 60 -5.97 12.44 15.59
N ALA A 61 -5.15 12.95 14.65
CA ALA A 61 -4.97 12.32 13.35
C ALA A 61 -4.34 10.91 13.48
N THR A 62 -3.45 10.70 14.47
CA THR A 62 -2.88 9.38 14.73
C THR A 62 -3.93 8.41 15.22
N ILE A 63 -4.79 8.82 16.17
CA ILE A 63 -5.87 7.97 16.67
C ILE A 63 -6.87 7.65 15.55
N PHE A 64 -7.36 8.67 14.82
CA PHE A 64 -8.29 8.46 13.71
C PHE A 64 -7.68 7.56 12.63
N GLY A 65 -6.43 7.80 12.23
CA GLY A 65 -5.73 6.95 11.27
C GLY A 65 -5.65 5.51 11.75
N SER A 66 -5.27 5.27 13.01
CA SER A 66 -5.15 3.93 13.58
C SER A 66 -6.50 3.22 13.67
N VAL A 67 -7.56 3.91 14.09
CA VAL A 67 -8.90 3.33 14.23
C VAL A 67 -9.51 3.02 12.88
N PHE A 68 -9.51 3.97 11.94
CA PHE A 68 -10.16 3.76 10.64
C PHE A 68 -9.34 2.84 9.74
N ILE A 69 -8.03 3.08 9.58
CA ILE A 69 -7.18 2.26 8.70
C ILE A 69 -6.98 0.88 9.32
N GLY A 70 -6.64 0.79 10.61
CA GLY A 70 -6.47 -0.47 11.32
C GLY A 70 -7.77 -1.25 11.47
N GLY A 71 -8.91 -0.57 11.64
CA GLY A 71 -10.23 -1.19 11.75
C GLY A 71 -10.71 -1.82 10.43
N LEU A 72 -10.31 -1.28 9.30
CA LEU A 72 -10.57 -1.86 7.98
C LEU A 72 -9.58 -3.00 7.68
N THR A 73 -8.29 -2.78 7.97
CA THR A 73 -7.23 -3.75 7.74
C THR A 73 -6.13 -3.58 8.76
N ILE A 74 -6.04 -4.49 9.70
CA ILE A 74 -5.16 -4.40 10.88
C ILE A 74 -3.69 -4.24 10.50
N THR A 75 -3.23 -4.88 9.44
CA THR A 75 -1.85 -4.79 8.96
C THR A 75 -1.46 -3.39 8.51
N ASN A 76 -2.42 -2.58 8.06
CA ASN A 76 -2.19 -1.22 7.60
C ASN A 76 -2.04 -0.19 8.73
N ILE A 77 -2.34 -0.56 9.98
CA ILE A 77 -2.14 0.34 11.14
C ILE A 77 -0.68 0.79 11.25
N VAL A 78 0.27 -0.08 10.90
CA VAL A 78 1.70 0.22 10.94
C VAL A 78 2.05 1.40 10.03
N LYS A 79 1.35 1.55 8.90
CA LYS A 79 1.58 2.64 7.94
C LYS A 79 1.25 4.02 8.52
N VAL A 80 0.34 4.08 9.50
CA VAL A 80 0.01 5.31 10.24
C VAL A 80 1.22 5.83 11.03
N TYR A 81 2.13 4.94 11.42
CA TYR A 81 3.28 5.29 12.26
C TYR A 81 4.56 5.62 11.47
N ILE A 82 4.65 5.24 10.19
CA ILE A 82 5.80 5.53 9.33
C ILE A 82 6.17 7.02 9.31
N PRO A 83 5.21 7.98 9.17
CA PRO A 83 5.53 9.40 9.13
C PRO A 83 6.31 9.92 10.35
N PHE A 84 6.15 9.31 11.53
CA PHE A 84 6.90 9.73 12.73
C PHE A 84 8.41 9.58 12.57
N LEU A 85 8.88 8.59 11.80
CA LEU A 85 10.29 8.37 11.54
C LEU A 85 10.94 9.56 10.79
N PHE A 86 10.11 10.37 10.12
CA PHE A 86 10.55 11.47 9.26
C PHE A 86 10.28 12.86 9.85
N GLU A 87 9.76 12.94 11.07
CA GLU A 87 9.60 14.21 11.78
C GLU A 87 10.97 14.88 12.01
N LYS A 88 10.98 16.22 11.98
CA LYS A 88 12.23 16.99 12.12
C LYS A 88 12.93 16.67 13.42
N LYS A 89 14.19 16.18 13.33
CA LYS A 89 15.05 15.87 14.48
C LYS A 89 14.44 14.86 15.47
N ILE A 90 13.65 13.89 15.01
CA ILE A 90 13.03 12.88 15.88
C ILE A 90 14.10 12.09 16.64
N PHE A 91 15.11 11.57 15.95
CA PHE A 91 16.16 10.73 16.54
C PHE A 91 17.19 11.50 17.39
N TRP A 92 17.17 12.81 17.33
CA TRP A 92 18.09 13.68 18.11
C TRP A 92 17.43 14.30 19.34
N ASN A 93 16.18 13.97 19.62
CA ASN A 93 15.42 14.56 20.72
C ASN A 93 14.55 13.54 21.44
N TRP A 94 15.01 13.08 22.58
CA TRP A 94 14.32 12.07 23.41
C TRP A 94 12.88 12.47 23.77
N LYS A 95 12.61 13.77 23.99
CA LYS A 95 11.23 14.23 24.23
C LYS A 95 10.33 13.99 23.02
N LYS A 96 10.84 14.21 21.79
CA LYS A 96 10.08 13.92 20.58
C LYS A 96 9.84 12.43 20.38
N ILE A 97 10.85 11.59 20.65
CA ILE A 97 10.68 10.13 20.65
C ILE A 97 9.61 9.74 21.66
N GLY A 98 9.68 10.22 22.90
CA GLY A 98 8.69 9.95 23.94
C GLY A 98 7.28 10.35 23.51
N TRP A 99 7.10 11.53 22.89
CA TRP A 99 5.82 11.96 22.35
C TRP A 99 5.32 11.09 21.18
N ALA A 100 6.21 10.67 20.28
CA ALA A 100 5.85 9.76 19.19
C ALA A 100 5.40 8.40 19.74
N VAL A 101 6.16 7.84 20.69
CA VAL A 101 5.81 6.60 21.38
C VAL A 101 4.47 6.74 22.12
N ALA A 102 4.24 7.84 22.84
CA ALA A 102 2.98 8.08 23.53
C ALA A 102 1.80 8.14 22.55
N LYS A 103 1.94 8.82 21.41
CA LYS A 103 0.90 8.85 20.36
C LYS A 103 0.61 7.46 19.80
N ILE A 104 1.63 6.68 19.49
CA ILE A 104 1.51 5.31 19.01
C ILE A 104 0.81 4.44 20.06
N ALA A 105 1.33 4.41 21.28
CA ALA A 105 0.79 3.61 22.37
C ALA A 105 -0.69 3.93 22.65
N THR A 106 -1.03 5.23 22.76
CA THR A 106 -2.42 5.63 22.99
C THR A 106 -3.31 5.24 21.80
N SER A 107 -2.85 5.43 20.56
CA SER A 107 -3.67 5.07 19.39
C SER A 107 -3.89 3.56 19.29
N VAL A 108 -2.89 2.74 19.63
CA VAL A 108 -3.03 1.29 19.73
C VAL A 108 -3.99 0.91 20.86
N MET A 109 -3.87 1.54 22.04
CA MET A 109 -4.79 1.27 23.15
C MET A 109 -6.24 1.60 22.79
N VAL A 110 -6.49 2.74 22.15
CA VAL A 110 -7.83 3.11 21.69
C VAL A 110 -8.35 2.10 20.65
N PHE A 111 -7.51 1.70 19.70
CA PHE A 111 -7.87 0.70 18.71
C PHE A 111 -8.23 -0.63 19.36
N VAL A 112 -7.37 -1.14 20.24
CA VAL A 112 -7.60 -2.41 20.97
C VAL A 112 -8.86 -2.32 21.83
N PHE A 113 -9.05 -1.22 22.55
CA PHE A 113 -10.26 -1.00 23.36
C PHE A 113 -11.54 -1.08 22.52
N LEU A 114 -11.60 -0.36 21.40
CA LEU A 114 -12.75 -0.41 20.48
C LEU A 114 -12.96 -1.80 19.88
N PHE A 115 -11.88 -2.49 19.56
CA PHE A 115 -11.95 -3.85 19.06
C PHE A 115 -12.48 -4.83 20.11
N MET A 116 -12.01 -4.73 21.36
CA MET A 116 -12.49 -5.55 22.47
C MET A 116 -13.94 -5.23 22.83
N LEU A 117 -14.35 -3.95 22.76
CA LEU A 117 -15.73 -3.55 22.93
C LEU A 117 -16.66 -4.24 21.91
N ARG A 118 -16.24 -4.31 20.64
CA ARG A 118 -16.95 -5.06 19.58
C ARG A 118 -17.09 -6.55 19.89
N LEU A 119 -16.13 -7.13 20.61
CA LEU A 119 -16.12 -8.54 21.03
C LEU A 119 -16.78 -8.75 22.41
N ASN A 120 -17.50 -7.74 22.97
CA ASN A 120 -18.04 -7.78 24.33
C ASN A 120 -17.00 -8.16 25.38
N PHE A 121 -15.76 -7.70 25.21
CA PHE A 121 -14.59 -8.02 26.06
C PHE A 121 -14.31 -9.52 26.21
N ASN A 122 -14.75 -10.34 25.28
CA ASN A 122 -14.47 -11.78 25.29
C ASN A 122 -13.08 -12.03 24.65
N PHE A 123 -12.09 -12.18 25.52
CA PHE A 123 -10.70 -12.40 25.10
C PHE A 123 -10.48 -13.75 24.38
N GLN A 124 -11.23 -14.78 24.77
CA GLN A 124 -11.15 -16.08 24.10
C GLN A 124 -11.62 -15.99 22.64
N ASN A 125 -12.70 -15.25 22.40
CA ASN A 125 -13.17 -14.99 21.03
C ASN A 125 -12.15 -14.19 20.20
N PHE A 126 -11.39 -13.30 20.84
CA PHE A 126 -10.30 -12.59 20.18
C PHE A 126 -9.19 -13.55 19.72
N LEU A 127 -8.73 -14.42 20.60
CA LEU A 127 -7.68 -15.40 20.28
C LEU A 127 -8.13 -16.36 19.18
N ASN A 128 -9.32 -16.96 19.34
CA ASN A 128 -9.88 -17.90 18.38
C ASN A 128 -10.04 -17.29 16.98
N LYS A 129 -10.58 -16.05 16.89
CA LYS A 129 -10.70 -15.35 15.63
C LYS A 129 -9.36 -14.99 15.00
N THR A 130 -8.36 -14.65 15.80
CA THR A 130 -7.02 -14.34 15.31
C THR A 130 -6.35 -15.59 14.74
N GLU A 131 -6.46 -16.73 15.44
CA GLU A 131 -5.94 -18.03 15.00
C GLU A 131 -6.65 -18.49 13.73
N GLU A 132 -7.98 -18.45 13.69
CA GLU A 132 -8.77 -18.77 12.49
C GLU A 132 -8.36 -17.93 11.29
N GLN A 133 -8.21 -16.61 11.45
CA GLN A 133 -7.78 -15.71 10.37
C GLN A 133 -6.34 -16.00 9.94
N TYR A 134 -5.46 -16.27 10.89
CA TYR A 134 -4.08 -16.65 10.58
C TYR A 134 -4.05 -17.94 9.77
N ASP A 135 -4.72 -19.00 10.22
CA ASP A 135 -4.78 -20.28 9.52
C ASP A 135 -5.41 -20.17 8.12
N LYS A 136 -6.42 -19.33 8.02
CA LYS A 136 -7.09 -19.09 6.74
C LYS A 136 -6.20 -18.40 5.70
N PHE A 137 -5.40 -17.41 6.11
CA PHE A 137 -4.69 -16.54 5.18
C PHE A 137 -3.19 -16.78 5.09
N SER A 138 -2.57 -17.50 6.05
CA SER A 138 -1.12 -17.70 6.11
C SER A 138 -0.64 -19.07 5.63
N LYS A 139 -1.53 -19.91 5.09
CA LYS A 139 -1.13 -21.24 4.61
C LYS A 139 0.00 -21.15 3.59
N PRO A 140 1.07 -21.96 3.76
CA PRO A 140 2.23 -21.92 2.90
C PRO A 140 1.82 -22.20 1.44
N LYS A 141 2.18 -21.28 0.56
CA LYS A 141 1.93 -21.36 -0.87
C LYS A 141 3.24 -21.58 -1.60
N ILE A 142 3.24 -22.52 -2.54
CA ILE A 142 4.39 -22.86 -3.36
C ILE A 142 4.42 -21.90 -4.57
N THR A 143 4.45 -20.60 -4.30
CA THR A 143 4.55 -19.60 -5.36
C THR A 143 5.93 -18.97 -5.31
N PRO A 144 6.69 -18.98 -6.42
CA PRO A 144 8.00 -18.36 -6.49
C PRO A 144 7.93 -16.86 -6.15
N LEU A 145 8.93 -16.35 -5.44
CA LEU A 145 9.01 -14.94 -5.07
C LEU A 145 8.92 -14.01 -6.28
N TRP A 146 9.52 -14.43 -7.41
CA TRP A 146 9.48 -13.69 -8.66
C TRP A 146 8.06 -13.54 -9.20
N ASP A 147 7.26 -14.61 -9.21
CA ASP A 147 5.86 -14.55 -9.63
C ASP A 147 5.03 -13.65 -8.70
N MET A 148 5.29 -13.71 -7.40
CA MET A 148 4.62 -12.83 -6.44
C MET A 148 4.94 -11.35 -6.71
N ILE A 149 6.19 -11.02 -7.02
CA ILE A 149 6.58 -9.63 -7.30
C ILE A 149 6.03 -9.19 -8.67
N THR A 150 6.27 -9.95 -9.72
CA THR A 150 5.92 -9.53 -11.07
C THR A 150 4.43 -9.59 -11.33
N SER A 151 3.79 -10.71 -11.02
CA SER A 151 2.37 -10.89 -11.33
C SER A 151 1.47 -10.25 -10.28
N TRP A 152 1.82 -10.40 -9.01
CA TRP A 152 0.93 -9.96 -7.94
C TRP A 152 1.06 -8.47 -7.62
N PHE A 153 2.28 -7.93 -7.46
CA PHE A 153 2.46 -6.51 -7.15
C PHE A 153 2.37 -5.61 -8.39
N PHE A 154 3.16 -5.88 -9.40
CA PHE A 154 3.33 -4.98 -10.54
C PHE A 154 2.44 -5.32 -11.73
N GLY A 155 2.14 -6.60 -11.94
CA GLY A 155 1.33 -7.02 -13.07
C GLY A 155 -0.15 -6.90 -12.79
N GLY A 156 -0.61 -7.73 -11.89
CA GLY A 156 -2.02 -7.95 -11.67
C GLY A 156 -2.79 -6.81 -11.02
N ASN A 157 -2.11 -5.85 -10.44
CA ASN A 157 -2.74 -4.64 -9.90
C ASN A 157 -2.84 -3.52 -10.94
N VAL A 158 -2.07 -3.59 -12.00
CA VAL A 158 -1.98 -2.56 -13.03
C VAL A 158 -2.60 -3.03 -14.33
N LEU A 159 -2.31 -4.28 -14.75
CA LEU A 159 -2.71 -4.85 -16.02
C LEU A 159 -3.73 -5.98 -15.82
N PHE A 160 -4.67 -6.13 -16.76
CA PHE A 160 -5.47 -7.35 -16.85
C PHE A 160 -4.58 -8.51 -17.26
N SER A 161 -4.70 -9.62 -16.55
CA SER A 161 -4.00 -10.86 -16.86
C SER A 161 -4.96 -12.05 -16.86
N ASN A 162 -4.51 -13.16 -17.41
CA ASN A 162 -5.23 -14.42 -17.25
C ASN A 162 -5.11 -14.86 -15.79
N TYR A 163 -6.25 -15.22 -15.20
CA TYR A 163 -6.29 -15.76 -13.85
C TYR A 163 -6.18 -17.28 -13.93
N GLU A 164 -5.11 -17.84 -13.37
CA GLU A 164 -5.03 -19.26 -13.10
C GLU A 164 -5.33 -19.57 -11.64
N ILE A 165 -6.06 -20.66 -11.44
CA ILE A 165 -6.33 -21.18 -10.11
C ILE A 165 -5.19 -22.12 -9.75
N ARG A 166 -4.25 -21.66 -8.91
CA ARG A 166 -3.06 -22.44 -8.55
C ARG A 166 -3.17 -23.24 -7.26
N ASP A 167 -4.00 -22.82 -6.32
CA ASP A 167 -4.15 -23.49 -5.04
C ASP A 167 -5.61 -23.83 -4.73
N TYR A 168 -5.87 -25.10 -4.50
CA TYR A 168 -7.10 -25.55 -3.91
C TYR A 168 -6.94 -25.66 -2.40
N HIS A 169 -7.55 -24.74 -1.67
CA HIS A 169 -7.77 -24.98 -0.25
C HIS A 169 -9.02 -25.83 -0.11
N THR A 170 -8.88 -27.12 -0.33
CA THR A 170 -10.00 -28.03 -0.16
C THR A 170 -9.60 -29.20 0.67
N LYS A 171 -10.21 -29.32 1.82
CA LYS A 171 -10.69 -30.63 2.30
C LYS A 171 -12.04 -30.51 2.98
N ASP A 172 -12.50 -29.32 3.32
CA ASP A 172 -13.86 -29.15 3.85
C ASP A 172 -14.83 -28.75 2.75
N LYS A 173 -15.85 -29.58 2.59
CA LYS A 173 -16.86 -29.50 1.51
C LYS A 173 -17.74 -28.25 1.53
N THR A 174 -17.55 -27.32 2.43
CA THR A 174 -18.42 -26.16 2.65
C THR A 174 -17.88 -24.82 2.13
N PHE A 175 -16.58 -24.71 1.87
CA PHE A 175 -16.00 -23.47 1.35
C PHE A 175 -14.82 -23.75 0.41
N TYR A 176 -15.01 -23.52 -0.88
CA TYR A 176 -13.97 -23.63 -1.88
C TYR A 176 -13.21 -22.28 -1.99
N TYR A 177 -12.14 -22.12 -1.25
CA TYR A 177 -11.20 -21.04 -1.49
C TYR A 177 -10.28 -21.43 -2.65
N LYS A 178 -10.57 -20.87 -3.81
CA LYS A 178 -9.64 -20.91 -4.94
C LYS A 178 -8.74 -19.68 -4.82
N ALA A 179 -7.46 -19.87 -4.56
CA ALA A 179 -6.51 -18.79 -4.69
C ALA A 179 -6.35 -18.44 -6.17
N LEU A 180 -6.81 -17.24 -6.54
CA LEU A 180 -6.56 -16.69 -7.86
C LEU A 180 -5.18 -16.05 -7.85
N PHE A 181 -4.19 -16.74 -8.40
CA PHE A 181 -2.93 -16.11 -8.74
C PHE A 181 -3.02 -15.59 -10.16
N MET A 182 -2.56 -14.38 -10.34
CA MET A 182 -2.29 -13.89 -11.67
C MET A 182 -1.12 -14.64 -12.22
N ASP A 183 -1.36 -15.30 -13.28
CA ASP A 183 -0.38 -16.19 -13.87
C ASP A 183 0.74 -15.46 -14.58
N VAL A 184 1.80 -16.19 -14.85
CA VAL A 184 2.83 -15.80 -15.78
C VAL A 184 2.15 -15.43 -17.10
N TYR A 185 2.35 -14.22 -17.57
CA TYR A 185 1.77 -13.77 -18.82
C TYR A 185 2.26 -14.63 -20.00
N THR A 186 1.36 -14.93 -20.92
CA THR A 186 1.65 -15.76 -22.11
C THR A 186 2.41 -15.00 -23.20
N SER A 187 2.49 -13.67 -23.12
CA SER A 187 3.19 -12.84 -24.10
C SER A 187 4.27 -11.96 -23.44
N ALA A 188 5.20 -11.45 -24.22
CA ALA A 188 6.27 -10.58 -23.73
C ALA A 188 5.80 -9.15 -23.41
N ILE A 189 4.67 -8.72 -23.98
CA ILE A 189 4.19 -7.33 -23.86
C ILE A 189 3.89 -6.95 -22.39
N PRO A 190 3.13 -7.72 -21.61
CA PRO A 190 2.91 -7.42 -20.20
C PRO A 190 4.22 -7.36 -19.38
N TYR A 191 5.17 -8.25 -19.65
CA TYR A 191 6.48 -8.21 -18.97
C TYR A 191 7.27 -6.94 -19.30
N PHE A 192 7.17 -6.46 -20.53
CA PHE A 192 7.77 -5.17 -20.91
C PHE A 192 7.16 -4.03 -20.07
N PHE A 193 5.85 -3.96 -19.94
CA PHE A 193 5.18 -2.95 -19.10
C PHE A 193 5.52 -3.08 -17.63
N ILE A 194 5.58 -4.29 -17.08
CA ILE A 194 6.02 -4.53 -15.70
C ILE A 194 7.45 -4.01 -15.51
N GLY A 195 8.35 -4.34 -16.43
CA GLY A 195 9.73 -3.85 -16.41
C GLY A 195 9.80 -2.32 -16.45
N LEU A 196 8.95 -1.69 -17.24
CA LEU A 196 8.85 -0.24 -17.35
C LEU A 196 8.37 0.41 -16.04
N ILE A 197 7.34 -0.14 -15.40
CA ILE A 197 6.83 0.34 -14.10
C ILE A 197 7.90 0.18 -13.02
N LEU A 198 8.57 -0.97 -12.98
CA LEU A 198 9.70 -1.22 -12.08
C LEU A 198 10.81 -0.18 -12.28
N LEU A 199 11.18 0.07 -13.52
CA LEU A 199 12.18 1.08 -13.87
C LEU A 199 11.76 2.48 -13.39
N ILE A 200 10.51 2.88 -13.59
CA ILE A 200 9.96 4.16 -13.12
C ILE A 200 10.05 4.26 -11.59
N VAL A 201 9.68 3.21 -10.88
CA VAL A 201 9.76 3.16 -9.41
C VAL A 201 11.21 3.32 -8.95
N ILE A 202 12.13 2.55 -9.50
CA ILE A 202 13.56 2.60 -9.17
C ILE A 202 14.14 3.99 -9.48
N LEU A 203 13.91 4.51 -10.67
CA LEU A 203 14.40 5.83 -11.08
C LEU A 203 13.84 6.95 -10.18
N SER A 204 12.57 6.86 -9.80
CA SER A 204 11.96 7.83 -8.89
C SER A 204 12.65 7.84 -7.54
N VAL A 205 12.89 6.67 -6.96
CA VAL A 205 13.58 6.53 -5.67
C VAL A 205 15.02 7.03 -5.77
N VAL A 206 15.77 6.59 -6.79
CA VAL A 206 17.17 7.01 -6.99
C VAL A 206 17.30 8.52 -7.18
N LYS A 207 16.43 9.12 -7.99
CA LYS A 207 16.47 10.57 -8.25
C LYS A 207 16.04 11.42 -7.06
N ASN A 208 15.23 10.86 -6.18
CA ASN A 208 14.64 11.60 -5.05
C ASN A 208 15.02 11.00 -3.68
N TYR A 209 16.12 10.25 -3.59
CA TYR A 209 16.49 9.51 -2.37
C TYR A 209 16.69 10.39 -1.12
N LYS A 210 16.96 11.70 -1.30
CA LYS A 210 17.06 12.67 -0.18
C LYS A 210 15.68 13.13 0.33
N ASN A 211 14.61 12.81 -0.38
CA ASN A 211 13.29 13.27 -0.03
C ASN A 211 12.60 12.29 0.96
N LYS A 212 12.26 12.80 2.13
CA LYS A 212 11.57 12.04 3.18
C LYS A 212 10.26 11.42 2.72
N LEU A 213 9.52 12.11 1.85
CA LEU A 213 8.23 11.63 1.36
C LEU A 213 8.36 10.39 0.45
N ILE A 214 9.45 10.28 -0.28
CA ILE A 214 9.78 9.06 -1.05
C ILE A 214 9.98 7.88 -0.10
N TRP A 215 10.72 8.06 0.98
CA TRP A 215 10.98 6.98 1.93
C TRP A 215 9.73 6.54 2.69
N ILE A 216 8.78 7.44 2.97
CA ILE A 216 7.48 7.07 3.51
C ILE A 216 6.76 6.11 2.57
N LEU A 217 6.75 6.41 1.27
CA LEU A 217 6.14 5.55 0.26
C LEU A 217 6.86 4.21 0.13
N VAL A 218 8.19 4.24 0.07
CA VAL A 218 9.03 3.03 -0.05
C VAL A 218 8.86 2.11 1.16
N ILE A 219 8.92 2.64 2.38
CA ILE A 219 8.74 1.85 3.59
C ILE A 219 7.32 1.30 3.66
N SER A 220 6.30 2.11 3.34
CA SER A 220 4.91 1.64 3.28
C SER A 220 4.77 0.46 2.32
N PHE A 221 5.32 0.57 1.12
CA PHE A 221 5.30 -0.50 0.12
C PHE A 221 6.12 -1.74 0.53
N SER A 222 7.27 -1.53 1.18
CA SER A 222 8.10 -2.63 1.69
C SER A 222 7.39 -3.46 2.77
N ILE A 223 6.54 -2.82 3.57
CA ILE A 223 5.70 -3.53 4.55
C ILE A 223 4.71 -4.46 3.83
N ASP A 224 4.10 -4.01 2.72
CA ASP A 224 3.21 -4.88 1.95
C ASP A 224 3.98 -6.06 1.33
N ILE A 225 5.18 -5.81 0.78
CA ILE A 225 6.05 -6.89 0.28
C ILE A 225 6.39 -7.88 1.40
N LEU A 226 6.75 -7.39 2.59
CA LEU A 226 7.04 -8.26 3.74
C LEU A 226 5.82 -9.12 4.09
N ILE A 227 4.64 -8.52 4.22
CA ILE A 227 3.43 -9.23 4.62
C ILE A 227 3.02 -10.25 3.56
N HIS A 228 2.98 -9.84 2.31
CA HIS A 228 2.41 -10.67 1.25
C HIS A 228 3.43 -11.64 0.64
N CYS A 229 4.66 -11.22 0.38
CA CYS A 229 5.66 -12.09 -0.26
C CYS A 229 6.47 -12.91 0.74
N VAL A 230 6.91 -12.30 1.86
CA VAL A 230 7.78 -13.01 2.82
C VAL A 230 6.95 -13.84 3.78
N LEU A 231 5.94 -13.24 4.41
CA LEU A 231 5.04 -13.94 5.34
C LEU A 231 3.94 -14.73 4.60
N LYS A 232 3.83 -14.57 3.30
CA LYS A 232 2.85 -15.25 2.43
C LYS A 232 1.40 -15.12 2.90
N PHE A 233 1.09 -13.97 3.51
CA PHE A 233 -0.23 -13.70 4.06
C PHE A 233 -1.13 -13.04 3.01
N GLY A 234 -2.35 -13.57 2.84
CA GLY A 234 -3.36 -12.93 1.99
C GLY A 234 -3.10 -13.01 0.48
N LEU A 235 -2.30 -13.95 -0.01
CA LEU A 235 -1.98 -14.12 -1.44
C LEU A 235 -3.13 -14.75 -2.26
N HIS A 236 -4.39 -14.39 -1.98
CA HIS A 236 -5.52 -14.98 -2.68
C HIS A 236 -5.89 -14.23 -3.95
N THR A 237 -5.97 -12.92 -3.88
CA THR A 237 -6.46 -12.09 -4.98
C THR A 237 -5.72 -10.75 -4.98
N SER A 238 -4.88 -10.54 -5.97
CA SER A 238 -3.97 -9.39 -6.00
C SER A 238 -4.69 -8.05 -5.97
N TYR A 239 -5.72 -7.86 -6.81
CA TYR A 239 -6.39 -6.56 -6.95
C TYR A 239 -7.07 -6.10 -5.66
N ILE A 240 -7.57 -7.02 -4.82
CA ILE A 240 -8.17 -6.68 -3.54
C ILE A 240 -7.13 -5.99 -2.64
N TYR A 241 -5.98 -6.65 -2.47
CA TYR A 241 -4.90 -6.13 -1.64
C TYR A 241 -4.17 -4.94 -2.27
N GLY A 242 -4.32 -4.75 -3.57
CA GLY A 242 -3.83 -3.55 -4.27
C GLY A 242 -4.29 -2.25 -3.64
N GLY A 243 -5.49 -2.21 -3.07
CA GLY A 243 -6.00 -1.06 -2.31
C GLY A 243 -5.09 -0.60 -1.17
N HIS A 244 -4.11 -1.41 -0.74
CA HIS A 244 -3.15 -1.03 0.30
C HIS A 244 -1.94 -0.25 -0.22
N PHE A 245 -1.57 -0.39 -1.49
CA PHE A 245 -0.28 0.12 -1.99
C PHE A 245 -0.28 0.71 -3.39
N VAL A 246 -1.28 0.48 -4.25
CA VAL A 246 -1.24 0.94 -5.66
C VAL A 246 -1.09 2.45 -5.81
N PHE A 247 -1.49 3.24 -4.81
CA PHE A 247 -1.29 4.69 -4.80
C PHE A 247 0.19 5.09 -4.77
N VAL A 248 1.09 4.18 -4.41
CA VAL A 248 2.54 4.45 -4.36
C VAL A 248 3.08 4.70 -5.77
N TYR A 249 2.62 3.94 -6.78
CA TYR A 249 3.11 4.06 -8.15
C TYR A 249 2.89 5.45 -8.76
N PRO A 250 1.64 6.00 -8.78
CA PRO A 250 1.42 7.34 -9.32
C PRO A 250 2.09 8.44 -8.52
N LEU A 251 2.27 8.27 -7.21
CA LEU A 251 2.99 9.25 -6.39
C LEU A 251 4.49 9.26 -6.70
N LEU A 252 5.11 8.09 -6.86
CA LEU A 252 6.51 7.98 -7.30
C LEU A 252 6.69 8.53 -8.71
N LEU A 253 5.78 8.22 -9.62
CA LEU A 253 5.78 8.79 -10.96
C LEU A 253 5.69 10.32 -10.93
N GLY A 254 4.83 10.88 -10.07
CA GLY A 254 4.73 12.33 -9.86
C GLY A 254 6.06 12.96 -9.42
N TRP A 255 6.78 12.31 -8.51
CA TRP A 255 8.12 12.77 -8.12
C TRP A 255 9.14 12.66 -9.26
N LEU A 256 9.02 11.66 -10.12
CA LEU A 256 9.88 11.54 -11.29
C LEU A 256 9.64 12.67 -12.29
N PHE A 257 8.38 12.99 -12.59
CA PHE A 257 8.03 14.17 -13.41
C PHE A 257 8.57 15.48 -12.82
N PHE A 258 8.45 15.64 -11.51
CA PHE A 258 9.00 16.79 -10.83
C PHE A 258 10.52 16.89 -10.99
N SER A 259 11.23 15.77 -10.91
CA SER A 259 12.70 15.71 -11.06
C SER A 259 13.15 16.06 -12.49
N TYR A 260 12.35 15.73 -13.48
CA TYR A 260 12.66 15.96 -14.90
C TYR A 260 11.97 17.18 -15.50
N ARG A 261 11.30 18.01 -14.69
CA ARG A 261 10.50 19.15 -15.15
C ARG A 261 11.23 20.15 -16.07
N ASN A 262 12.54 20.22 -15.99
CA ASN A 262 13.40 21.10 -16.79
C ASN A 262 14.11 20.36 -17.95
N LYS A 263 13.76 19.10 -18.24
CA LYS A 263 14.41 18.27 -19.25
C LYS A 263 13.37 17.79 -20.26
N THR A 264 13.24 18.51 -21.37
CA THR A 264 12.21 18.27 -22.39
C THR A 264 12.20 16.83 -22.90
N ILE A 265 13.36 16.27 -23.25
CA ILE A 265 13.46 14.89 -23.77
C ILE A 265 12.95 13.88 -22.73
N SER A 266 13.39 14.01 -21.47
CA SER A 266 12.96 13.08 -20.41
C SER A 266 11.48 13.20 -20.11
N LEU A 267 10.91 14.40 -20.19
CA LEU A 267 9.46 14.62 -20.07
C LEU A 267 8.70 13.96 -21.23
N SER A 268 9.17 14.10 -22.46
CA SER A 268 8.53 13.48 -23.63
C SER A 268 8.51 11.96 -23.51
N ILE A 269 9.61 11.35 -23.05
CA ILE A 269 9.67 9.91 -22.78
C ILE A 269 8.65 9.52 -21.69
N LEU A 270 8.59 10.25 -20.56
CA LEU A 270 7.63 9.97 -19.50
C LEU A 270 6.18 10.12 -19.97
N TYR A 271 5.88 11.09 -20.82
CA TYR A 271 4.56 11.22 -21.45
C TYR A 271 4.24 10.00 -22.32
N GLY A 272 5.16 9.57 -23.17
CA GLY A 272 4.97 8.40 -24.03
C GLY A 272 4.76 7.09 -23.27
N VAL A 273 5.30 6.97 -22.07
CA VAL A 273 5.13 5.79 -21.21
C VAL A 273 3.74 5.73 -20.57
N ILE A 274 3.10 6.89 -20.33
CA ILE A 274 1.82 6.96 -19.63
C ILE A 274 0.64 6.94 -20.62
N MET A 275 0.87 7.41 -21.83
CA MET A 275 -0.14 7.40 -22.92
C MET A 275 -0.18 6.07 -23.63
#